data_54e2f5daa3e5bb8de4c8f42b63a19aae
#
_entry.id   54e2f5daa3e5bb8de4c8f42b63a19aae
#
_cell.length_a   1.000
_cell.length_b   1.000
_cell.length_c   1.000
_cell.angle_alpha   90.00
_cell.angle_beta   90.00
_cell.angle_gamma   90.00
#
_symmetry.space_group_name_H-M   'P 1'
#
loop_
_entity.id
_entity.type
_entity.pdbx_description
1 polymer ?
#
loop_
_entity_poly.entity_id
_entity_poly.type
_entity_poly.pdbx_seq_one_letter_code
_entity_poly.pdbx_strand_id
1 'polypeptide(L)'
;ASMLANSFEHYFWTGFYVVDPEKPSELVVGPYQGTLGCLRIAFGRGVCGAAAQTGQTQLVADVHAFPGHIACDGRSQSEIVVPVFDGQGRLIAVFDVDSDQPAAFGIEDQQGLEHILTSTFAR
;
A
#
# COMPACT_ATOMS: atom_id res chain seq x y z
N ALA A 1 8.61 5.72 -5.85
CA ALA A 1 7.32 6.21 -5.30
C ALA A 1 7.00 7.60 -5.81
N SER A 2 7.93 8.56 -5.77
CA SER A 2 7.64 9.91 -6.25
C SER A 2 7.37 9.95 -7.75
N MET A 3 7.96 9.07 -8.52
CA MET A 3 7.72 8.98 -9.96
C MET A 3 6.25 8.65 -10.27
N LEU A 4 5.66 7.71 -9.54
CA LEU A 4 4.24 7.37 -9.75
C LEU A 4 3.34 8.53 -9.33
N ALA A 5 3.58 9.13 -8.18
CA ALA A 5 2.75 10.24 -7.70
C ALA A 5 2.80 11.44 -8.65
N ASN A 6 3.95 11.71 -9.27
CA ASN A 6 4.10 12.83 -10.20
C ASN A 6 3.56 12.52 -11.59
N SER A 7 3.43 11.24 -11.96
CA SER A 7 2.97 10.84 -13.28
C SER A 7 1.45 10.76 -13.39
N PHE A 8 0.72 10.67 -12.28
CA PHE A 8 -0.74 10.46 -12.26
C PHE A 8 -1.39 11.47 -11.32
N GLU A 9 -2.11 12.43 -11.89
CA GLU A 9 -2.72 13.53 -11.14
C GLU A 9 -3.71 13.09 -10.07
N HIS A 10 -4.37 11.94 -10.27
CA HIS A 10 -5.36 11.42 -9.33
C HIS A 10 -4.74 10.67 -8.15
N TYR A 11 -3.42 10.46 -8.16
CA TYR A 11 -2.72 9.82 -7.06
C TYR A 11 -2.23 10.92 -6.12
N PHE A 12 -2.66 10.88 -4.86
CA PHE A 12 -2.23 11.88 -3.89
C PHE A 12 -1.29 11.33 -2.81
N TRP A 13 -1.16 10.00 -2.71
CA TRP A 13 -0.20 9.37 -1.80
C TRP A 13 0.35 8.10 -2.44
N THR A 14 1.66 7.95 -2.40
CA THR A 14 2.35 6.76 -2.90
C THR A 14 3.54 6.50 -2.00
N GLY A 15 3.67 5.31 -1.46
CA GLY A 15 4.80 4.99 -0.61
C GLY A 15 4.79 3.61 -0.03
N PHE A 16 5.76 3.37 0.82
CA PHE A 16 5.97 2.09 1.48
C PHE A 16 5.66 2.20 2.96
N TYR A 17 5.05 1.15 3.50
CA TYR A 17 5.04 0.88 4.93
C TYR A 17 5.93 -0.34 5.14
N VAL A 18 6.92 -0.21 6.00
CA VAL A 18 7.97 -1.23 6.20
C VAL A 18 7.65 -2.01 7.47
N VAL A 19 7.87 -3.33 7.44
CA VAL A 19 7.71 -4.16 8.63
C VAL A 19 8.74 -3.72 9.66
N ASP A 20 8.26 -3.39 10.88
CA ASP A 20 9.14 -2.97 11.97
C ASP A 20 9.93 -4.18 12.49
N PRO A 21 11.25 -4.19 12.42
CA PRO A 21 12.05 -5.33 12.90
C PRO A 21 11.91 -5.57 14.40
N GLU A 22 11.55 -4.56 15.17
CA GLU A 22 11.35 -4.70 16.62
C GLU A 22 9.94 -5.10 16.99
N LYS A 23 8.97 -4.87 16.09
CA LYS A 23 7.56 -5.24 16.25
C LYS A 23 7.05 -5.82 14.94
N PRO A 24 7.35 -7.11 14.64
CA PRO A 24 7.05 -7.68 13.31
C PRO A 24 5.57 -7.77 12.96
N SER A 25 4.67 -7.45 13.89
CA SER A 25 3.24 -7.37 13.63
C SER A 25 2.75 -5.95 13.33
N GLU A 26 3.67 -5.00 13.12
CA GLU A 26 3.33 -3.61 12.81
C GLU A 26 4.15 -3.11 11.62
N LEU A 27 3.53 -2.17 10.89
CA LEU A 27 4.16 -1.46 9.79
C LEU A 27 4.49 -0.04 10.23
N VAL A 28 5.63 0.48 9.80
CA VAL A 28 5.99 1.89 10.00
C VAL A 28 6.16 2.56 8.64
N VAL A 29 5.80 3.85 8.57
CA VAL A 29 5.92 4.58 7.31
C VAL A 29 7.39 4.61 6.87
N GLY A 30 7.61 4.22 5.60
CA GLY A 30 8.90 4.32 4.93
C GLY A 30 8.90 5.47 3.93
N PRO A 31 9.67 5.35 2.83
CA PRO A 31 9.68 6.37 1.79
C PRO A 31 8.29 6.57 1.19
N TYR A 32 7.84 7.82 1.06
CA TYR A 32 6.55 8.13 0.47
C TYR A 32 6.60 9.50 -0.22
N GLN A 33 5.59 9.73 -1.07
CA GLN A 33 5.35 10.99 -1.75
C GLN A 33 3.87 11.32 -1.58
N GLY A 34 3.57 12.55 -1.20
CA GLY A 34 2.20 13.02 -1.00
C GLY A 34 1.99 13.62 0.38
N THR A 35 0.73 13.64 0.83
CA THR A 35 0.39 14.18 2.15
C THR A 35 0.87 13.23 3.26
N LEU A 36 1.00 13.76 4.49
CA LEU A 36 1.38 12.93 5.63
C LEU A 36 0.25 11.92 5.91
N GLY A 37 0.60 10.63 5.90
CA GLY A 37 -0.33 9.56 6.21
C GLY A 37 -0.17 9.05 7.63
N CYS A 38 -0.64 7.82 7.89
CA CYS A 38 -0.42 7.15 9.15
C CYS A 38 1.06 6.87 9.34
N LEU A 39 1.56 6.99 10.57
CA LEU A 39 2.96 6.71 10.88
C LEU A 39 3.20 5.24 11.19
N ARG A 40 2.22 4.58 11.78
CA ARG A 40 2.32 3.17 12.19
C ARG A 40 0.97 2.48 12.04
N ILE A 41 0.97 1.25 11.51
CA ILE A 41 -0.25 0.47 11.25
C ILE A 41 -0.02 -0.96 11.73
N ALA A 42 -0.90 -1.46 12.59
CA ALA A 42 -0.87 -2.86 13.01
C ALA A 42 -1.33 -3.78 11.89
N PHE A 43 -0.77 -4.98 11.80
CA PHE A 43 -1.23 -6.01 10.87
C PHE A 43 -2.71 -6.31 11.12
N GLY A 44 -3.45 -6.52 10.05
CA GLY A 44 -4.90 -6.77 10.13
C GLY A 44 -5.76 -5.51 10.24
N ARG A 45 -5.15 -4.32 10.36
CA ARG A 45 -5.86 -3.06 10.47
C ARG A 45 -5.80 -2.31 9.13
N GLY A 46 -6.98 -1.89 8.62
CA GLY A 46 -7.09 -1.17 7.37
C GLY A 46 -6.61 -1.97 6.16
N VAL A 47 -6.46 -1.31 5.02
CA VAL A 47 -6.07 -1.97 3.77
C VAL A 47 -4.60 -2.41 3.82
N CYS A 48 -3.71 -1.55 4.30
CA CYS A 48 -2.28 -1.90 4.44
C CYS A 48 -2.09 -3.06 5.40
N GLY A 49 -2.76 -3.04 6.56
CA GLY A 49 -2.67 -4.11 7.54
C GLY A 49 -3.23 -5.43 7.01
N ALA A 50 -4.30 -5.37 6.21
CA ALA A 50 -4.87 -6.56 5.58
C ALA A 50 -3.90 -7.16 4.57
N ALA A 51 -3.26 -6.34 3.74
CA ALA A 51 -2.27 -6.82 2.78
C ALA A 51 -1.08 -7.49 3.48
N ALA A 52 -0.61 -6.88 4.57
CA ALA A 52 0.50 -7.44 5.35
C ALA A 52 0.13 -8.77 5.98
N GLN A 53 -1.06 -8.86 6.57
CA GLN A 53 -1.50 -10.06 7.28
C GLN A 53 -1.79 -11.23 6.33
N THR A 54 -2.43 -10.97 5.19
CA THR A 54 -2.81 -12.02 4.25
C THR A 54 -1.71 -12.37 3.25
N GLY A 55 -0.75 -11.45 3.04
CA GLY A 55 0.26 -11.61 2.00
C GLY A 55 -0.30 -11.48 0.60
N GLN A 56 -1.47 -10.84 0.45
CA GLN A 56 -2.14 -10.68 -0.84
C GLN A 56 -2.43 -9.22 -1.12
N THR A 57 -2.35 -8.84 -2.41
CA THR A 57 -2.71 -7.50 -2.86
C THR A 57 -4.16 -7.20 -2.53
N GLN A 58 -4.40 -5.99 -2.02
CA GLN A 58 -5.73 -5.47 -1.77
C GLN A 58 -6.04 -4.39 -2.81
N LEU A 59 -7.05 -4.65 -3.64
CA LEU A 59 -7.51 -3.72 -4.67
C LEU A 59 -8.87 -3.21 -4.24
N VAL A 60 -8.95 -1.94 -3.81
CA VAL A 60 -10.13 -1.39 -3.15
C VAL A 60 -10.69 -0.23 -3.98
N ALA A 61 -11.85 -0.47 -4.59
CA ALA A 61 -12.52 0.55 -5.42
C ALA A 61 -13.16 1.66 -4.57
N ASP A 62 -13.63 1.32 -3.37
CA ASP A 62 -14.23 2.26 -2.43
C ASP A 62 -13.76 1.92 -1.02
N VAL A 63 -12.85 2.74 -0.49
CA VAL A 63 -12.26 2.51 0.84
C VAL A 63 -13.30 2.56 1.95
N HIS A 64 -14.39 3.31 1.76
CA HIS A 64 -15.45 3.44 2.77
C HIS A 64 -16.25 2.14 2.93
N ALA A 65 -16.23 1.27 1.92
CA ALA A 65 -16.85 -0.05 1.99
C ALA A 65 -15.92 -1.14 2.53
N PHE A 66 -14.64 -0.83 2.74
CA PHE A 66 -13.66 -1.82 3.21
C PHE A 66 -13.78 -2.01 4.72
N PRO A 67 -14.02 -3.24 5.21
CA PRO A 67 -14.16 -3.48 6.65
C PRO A 67 -12.89 -3.11 7.42
N GLY A 68 -13.04 -2.31 8.47
CA GLY A 68 -11.91 -1.91 9.31
C GLY A 68 -11.00 -0.86 8.68
N HIS A 69 -11.48 -0.15 7.65
CA HIS A 69 -10.69 0.89 6.99
C HIS A 69 -10.20 1.94 7.98
N ILE A 70 -8.92 2.31 7.86
CA ILE A 70 -8.31 3.39 8.64
C ILE A 70 -8.17 4.59 7.71
N ALA A 71 -8.83 5.70 8.08
CA ALA A 71 -8.76 6.94 7.31
C ALA A 71 -7.50 7.71 7.69
N CYS A 72 -6.34 7.33 7.12
CA CYS A 72 -5.09 8.07 7.31
C CYS A 72 -5.16 9.43 6.62
N ASP A 73 -5.93 9.53 5.53
CA ASP A 73 -6.27 10.79 4.88
C ASP A 73 -7.74 10.71 4.47
N GLY A 74 -8.57 11.63 4.96
CA GLY A 74 -10.01 11.62 4.70
C GLY A 74 -10.40 11.83 3.24
N ARG A 75 -9.47 12.22 2.36
CA ARG A 75 -9.73 12.38 0.93
C ARG A 75 -9.61 11.09 0.15
N SER A 76 -9.10 10.02 0.77
CA SER A 76 -8.91 8.74 0.11
C SER A 76 -10.25 8.16 -0.32
N GLN A 77 -10.38 7.78 -1.60
CA GLN A 77 -11.59 7.16 -2.16
C GLN A 77 -11.32 5.74 -2.61
N SER A 78 -10.17 5.48 -3.22
CA SER A 78 -9.77 4.14 -3.63
C SER A 78 -8.30 3.93 -3.30
N GLU A 79 -7.89 2.67 -3.22
CA GLU A 79 -6.56 2.31 -2.76
C GLU A 79 -6.13 0.99 -3.36
N ILE A 80 -4.84 0.85 -3.67
CA ILE A 80 -4.23 -0.44 -3.96
C ILE A 80 -3.03 -0.61 -3.05
N VAL A 81 -2.93 -1.78 -2.40
CA VAL A 81 -1.81 -2.12 -1.53
C VAL A 81 -1.24 -3.46 -1.96
N VAL A 82 0.04 -3.48 -2.28
CA VAL A 82 0.73 -4.67 -2.76
C VAL A 82 1.76 -5.10 -1.72
N PRO A 83 1.69 -6.35 -1.20
CA PRO A 83 2.71 -6.83 -0.28
C PRO A 83 4.03 -7.03 -1.01
N VAL A 84 5.14 -6.72 -0.33
CA VAL A 84 6.49 -6.79 -0.87
C VAL A 84 7.27 -7.85 -0.10
N PHE A 85 7.82 -8.82 -0.83
CA PHE A 85 8.59 -9.93 -0.25
C PHE A 85 10.04 -9.84 -0.71
N ASP A 86 10.96 -10.30 0.15
CA ASP A 86 12.36 -10.43 -0.22
C ASP A 86 12.60 -11.71 -1.04
N GLY A 87 13.85 -11.96 -1.44
CA GLY A 87 14.21 -13.15 -2.21
C GLY A 87 14.01 -14.48 -1.49
N GLN A 88 13.74 -14.44 -0.18
CA GLN A 88 13.48 -15.62 0.64
C GLN A 88 12.00 -15.80 0.95
N GLY A 89 11.14 -14.98 0.35
CA GLY A 89 9.70 -15.05 0.54
C GLY A 89 9.19 -14.44 1.84
N ARG A 90 10.00 -13.64 2.52
CA ARG A 90 9.59 -12.96 3.77
C ARG A 90 8.99 -11.60 3.44
N LEU A 91 7.87 -11.27 4.10
CA LEU A 91 7.25 -9.96 3.96
C LEU A 91 8.16 -8.89 4.59
N ILE A 92 8.54 -7.89 3.79
CA ILE A 92 9.39 -6.79 4.26
C ILE A 92 8.67 -5.46 4.28
N ALA A 93 7.61 -5.31 3.48
CA ALA A 93 6.89 -4.04 3.37
C ALA A 93 5.57 -4.26 2.64
N VAL A 94 4.73 -3.22 2.60
CA VAL A 94 3.65 -3.10 1.64
C VAL A 94 3.84 -1.81 0.86
N PHE A 95 3.46 -1.82 -0.42
CA PHE A 95 3.47 -0.64 -1.28
C PHE A 95 2.05 -0.15 -1.44
N ASP A 96 1.79 1.09 -1.06
CA ASP A 96 0.45 1.66 -0.98
C ASP A 96 0.32 2.84 -1.94
N VAL A 97 -0.75 2.85 -2.73
CA VAL A 97 -1.13 4.00 -3.56
C VAL A 97 -2.57 4.35 -3.26
N ASP A 98 -2.81 5.61 -2.90
CA ASP A 98 -4.13 6.13 -2.60
C ASP A 98 -4.54 7.16 -3.65
N SER A 99 -5.83 7.16 -3.99
CA SER A 99 -6.41 8.11 -4.92
C SER A 99 -7.62 8.79 -4.31
N ASP A 100 -7.85 10.05 -4.66
CA ASP A 100 -9.05 10.80 -4.32
C ASP A 100 -10.21 10.53 -5.31
N GLN A 101 -10.00 9.60 -6.25
CA GLN A 101 -11.02 9.18 -7.21
C GLN A 101 -11.49 7.76 -6.85
N PRO A 102 -12.80 7.46 -6.91
CA PRO A 102 -13.25 6.08 -6.70
C PRO A 102 -12.81 5.20 -7.88
N ALA A 103 -12.55 3.92 -7.58
CA ALA A 103 -12.20 2.91 -8.58
C ALA A 103 -11.04 3.33 -9.50
N ALA A 104 -10.03 4.03 -8.94
CA ALA A 104 -8.90 4.55 -9.73
C ALA A 104 -7.96 3.45 -10.22
N PHE A 105 -7.97 2.28 -9.58
CA PHE A 105 -7.03 1.18 -9.88
C PHE A 105 -7.78 -0.03 -10.40
N GLY A 106 -7.18 -0.72 -11.36
CA GLY A 106 -7.73 -1.95 -11.92
C GLY A 106 -6.74 -3.11 -11.83
N ILE A 107 -7.14 -4.25 -12.40
CA ILE A 107 -6.32 -5.47 -12.43
C ILE A 107 -4.98 -5.23 -13.14
N GLU A 108 -4.95 -4.39 -14.16
CA GLU A 108 -3.72 -4.06 -14.88
C GLU A 108 -2.72 -3.34 -13.98
N ASP A 109 -3.20 -2.43 -13.14
CA ASP A 109 -2.37 -1.74 -12.17
C ASP A 109 -1.81 -2.72 -11.14
N GLN A 110 -2.64 -3.63 -10.66
CA GLN A 110 -2.22 -4.66 -9.71
C GLN A 110 -1.11 -5.52 -10.30
N GLN A 111 -1.32 -6.03 -11.52
CA GLN A 111 -0.35 -6.91 -12.18
C GLN A 111 0.96 -6.18 -12.46
N GLY A 112 0.89 -4.93 -12.91
CA GLY A 112 2.08 -4.12 -13.18
C GLY A 112 2.90 -3.84 -11.93
N LEU A 113 2.24 -3.46 -10.84
CA LEU A 113 2.90 -3.19 -9.57
C LEU A 113 3.50 -4.45 -8.97
N GLU A 114 2.77 -5.57 -8.99
CA GLU A 114 3.28 -6.85 -8.48
C GLU A 114 4.53 -7.27 -9.25
N HIS A 115 4.53 -7.11 -10.57
CA HIS A 115 5.68 -7.44 -11.39
C HIS A 115 6.89 -6.57 -11.06
N ILE A 116 6.71 -5.25 -10.97
CA ILE A 116 7.79 -4.32 -10.66
C ILE A 116 8.40 -4.61 -9.29
N LEU A 117 7.54 -4.81 -8.27
CA LEU A 117 8.00 -5.03 -6.91
C LEU A 117 8.70 -6.38 -6.77
N THR A 118 8.20 -7.42 -7.41
CA THR A 118 8.84 -8.73 -7.42
C THR A 118 10.21 -8.65 -8.09
N SER A 119 10.29 -7.99 -9.24
CA SER A 119 11.56 -7.83 -9.97
C SER A 119 12.60 -7.04 -9.19
N THR A 120 12.16 -6.11 -8.35
CA THR A 120 13.05 -5.22 -7.59
C THR A 120 13.51 -5.85 -6.28
N PHE A 121 12.59 -6.47 -5.52
CA PHE A 121 12.84 -6.88 -4.13
C PHE A 121 12.99 -8.38 -3.92
N ALA A 122 12.43 -9.22 -4.79
CA ALA A 122 12.47 -10.67 -4.62
C ALA A 122 13.61 -11.33 -5.42
N ARG A 123 14.72 -10.65 -5.51
CA ARG A 123 15.90 -11.17 -6.21
C ARG A 123 16.69 -12.17 -5.38
#